data_fc4cfe391c1626c2eb5e1e2a5dcc1fe7
#
_entry.id   fc4cfe391c1626c2eb5e1e2a5dcc1fe7
#
_cell.length_a   1.000
_cell.length_b   1.000
_cell.length_c   1.000
_cell.angle_alpha   90.00
_cell.angle_beta   90.00
_cell.angle_gamma   90.00
#
_symmetry.space_group_name_H-M   'P 1'
#
loop_
_entity.id
_entity.type
_entity.pdbx_description
1 polymer ?
#
loop_
_entity_poly.entity_id
_entity_poly.type
_entity_poly.pdbx_seq_one_letter_code
_entity_poly.pdbx_strand_id
1 'polypeptide(L)'
;MRRTLWPISVALVACAASAAGVTRAVPSDSPVRGLYNWIHSTGDAERSFFFYRDTFGIELARSPFAGESSANARPEPIRPVSQAGSDALVWALTNTQGSRFRTVFMRAANTPFGLELSEFFDVPRSERPANPWDPGASKLIFTVRDLDAVVARLTTRRTAVVTIGGGALDTPNGRAILVRDPDGYLVEVRQASSAAITGAKASGAVIETSIWISVARRERALAFYEKLLGFQLRGTRTATDAELRVNGVTQGSLTQTVMSVPGIEATVVLADFARPANANPAAMPFEWRVQDVGAPQFQLEVAGLDALLERTARAGYRFLSVGEPIQRPFGRFVFAIDPDGILVEFVEPSTRAQ
;
A
#
# COMPACT_ATOMS: atom_id res chain seq x y z
N MET A 1 -4.23 33.14 53.93
CA MET A 1 -3.39 32.80 52.75
C MET A 1 -4.18 31.91 51.79
N ARG A 2 -4.78 32.50 50.76
CA ARG A 2 -5.54 31.78 49.74
C ARG A 2 -4.59 31.44 48.57
N ARG A 3 -4.36 30.16 48.28
CA ARG A 3 -3.62 29.71 47.09
C ARG A 3 -4.59 29.58 45.93
N THR A 4 -4.39 30.41 44.94
CA THR A 4 -5.09 30.41 43.66
C THR A 4 -4.49 29.30 42.76
N LEU A 5 -5.28 28.28 42.41
CA LEU A 5 -4.92 27.27 41.40
C LEU A 5 -5.32 27.83 40.04
N TRP A 6 -4.36 27.94 39.14
CA TRP A 6 -4.59 28.23 37.73
C TRP A 6 -4.93 26.91 36.99
N PRO A 7 -5.91 26.90 36.10
CA PRO A 7 -6.18 25.75 35.25
C PRO A 7 -5.20 25.73 34.08
N ILE A 8 -4.53 24.59 33.89
CA ILE A 8 -3.73 24.29 32.71
C ILE A 8 -4.71 23.93 31.60
N SER A 9 -4.90 24.82 30.65
CA SER A 9 -5.65 24.52 29.41
C SER A 9 -4.77 23.70 28.49
N VAL A 10 -5.10 22.40 28.34
CA VAL A 10 -4.55 21.55 27.31
C VAL A 10 -5.22 21.92 26.01
N ALA A 11 -4.52 22.59 25.12
CA ALA A 11 -4.98 22.85 23.77
C ALA A 11 -4.94 21.56 22.96
N LEU A 12 -6.13 20.99 22.72
CA LEU A 12 -6.31 19.95 21.69
C LEU A 12 -6.10 20.59 20.32
N VAL A 13 -4.97 20.31 19.68
CA VAL A 13 -4.80 20.62 18.26
C VAL A 13 -5.56 19.58 17.46
N ALA A 14 -6.81 19.88 17.14
CA ALA A 14 -7.57 19.15 16.14
C ALA A 14 -7.03 19.55 14.75
N CYS A 15 -6.28 18.68 14.10
CA CYS A 15 -5.98 18.83 12.69
C CYS A 15 -7.27 18.60 11.88
N ALA A 16 -8.03 19.67 11.63
CA ALA A 16 -9.07 19.69 10.65
C ALA A 16 -8.41 19.70 9.26
N ALA A 17 -8.42 18.57 8.56
CA ALA A 17 -8.06 18.52 7.16
C ALA A 17 -9.18 19.18 6.34
N SER A 18 -8.93 20.38 5.86
CA SER A 18 -9.79 21.05 4.89
C SER A 18 -9.76 20.30 3.57
N ALA A 19 -10.91 19.76 3.15
CA ALA A 19 -11.12 19.17 1.83
C ALA A 19 -11.24 20.27 0.78
N ALA A 20 -10.11 20.83 0.36
CA ALA A 20 -9.99 21.55 -0.91
C ALA A 20 -8.88 20.85 -1.69
N GLY A 21 -9.17 20.41 -2.91
CA GLY A 21 -8.21 19.73 -3.79
C GLY A 21 -7.01 20.63 -4.10
N VAL A 22 -6.06 20.65 -3.19
CA VAL A 22 -4.77 21.32 -3.35
C VAL A 22 -3.82 20.25 -3.91
N THR A 23 -3.55 20.33 -5.21
CA THR A 23 -2.36 19.69 -5.76
C THR A 23 -1.17 20.20 -4.97
N ARG A 24 -0.66 19.35 -4.09
CA ARG A 24 0.44 19.72 -3.20
C ARG A 24 1.70 19.83 -4.04
N ALA A 25 2.35 20.99 -3.99
CA ALA A 25 3.59 21.19 -4.73
C ALA A 25 4.60 20.07 -4.40
N VAL A 26 5.03 19.36 -5.43
CA VAL A 26 6.13 18.36 -5.32
C VAL A 26 7.39 19.16 -4.99
N PRO A 27 8.19 18.77 -3.99
CA PRO A 27 9.50 19.38 -3.79
C PRO A 27 10.29 19.32 -5.11
N SER A 28 10.95 20.41 -5.47
CA SER A 28 11.60 20.57 -6.78
C SER A 28 12.61 19.47 -7.11
N ASP A 29 13.20 18.87 -6.09
CA ASP A 29 14.25 17.86 -6.12
C ASP A 29 13.77 16.42 -5.83
N SER A 30 12.48 16.22 -5.52
CA SER A 30 11.92 14.86 -5.40
C SER A 30 11.90 14.17 -6.76
N PRO A 31 12.41 12.93 -6.90
CA PRO A 31 12.25 12.16 -8.14
C PRO A 31 10.83 11.63 -8.30
N VAL A 32 10.08 11.38 -7.21
CA VAL A 32 8.71 10.86 -7.26
C VAL A 32 7.74 11.98 -7.60
N ARG A 33 6.81 11.68 -8.51
CA ARG A 33 5.75 12.57 -9.02
C ARG A 33 4.36 12.09 -8.65
N GLY A 34 4.20 10.80 -8.32
CA GLY A 34 2.93 10.20 -8.00
C GLY A 34 3.04 8.72 -7.66
N LEU A 35 1.89 8.13 -7.41
CA LEU A 35 1.69 6.70 -7.24
C LEU A 35 0.58 6.26 -8.18
N TYR A 36 0.89 5.41 -9.14
CA TYR A 36 -0.10 4.84 -10.06
C TYR A 36 -0.95 3.79 -9.36
N ASN A 37 -0.29 2.75 -8.83
CA ASN A 37 -0.96 1.64 -8.17
C ASN A 37 -0.20 1.21 -6.90
N TRP A 38 -0.95 0.68 -5.95
CA TRP A 38 -0.47 -0.29 -5.00
C TRP A 38 -0.82 -1.68 -5.51
N ILE A 39 0.17 -2.55 -5.60
CA ILE A 39 0.03 -3.87 -6.20
C ILE A 39 0.31 -4.92 -5.11
N HIS A 40 -0.43 -6.02 -5.12
CA HIS A 40 0.03 -7.24 -4.49
C HIS A 40 -0.23 -8.44 -5.39
N SER A 41 0.68 -9.40 -5.33
CA SER A 41 0.55 -10.62 -6.10
C SER A 41 -0.43 -11.57 -5.43
N THR A 42 -1.21 -12.27 -6.23
CA THR A 42 -2.33 -13.11 -5.79
C THR A 42 -2.21 -14.54 -6.32
N GLY A 43 -2.78 -15.47 -5.59
CA GLY A 43 -2.92 -16.87 -6.02
C GLY A 43 -4.02 -17.08 -7.04
N ASP A 44 -5.07 -16.23 -6.99
CA ASP A 44 -6.21 -16.24 -7.89
C ASP A 44 -6.81 -14.82 -7.95
N ALA A 45 -6.50 -14.10 -9.03
CA ALA A 45 -6.89 -12.71 -9.20
C ALA A 45 -8.41 -12.50 -9.27
N GLU A 46 -9.17 -13.46 -9.81
CA GLU A 46 -10.62 -13.38 -9.90
C GLU A 46 -11.27 -13.53 -8.51
N ARG A 47 -10.83 -14.54 -7.73
CA ARG A 47 -11.27 -14.74 -6.34
C ARG A 47 -11.00 -13.52 -5.48
N SER A 48 -9.79 -12.96 -5.58
CA SER A 48 -9.37 -11.81 -4.80
C SER A 48 -10.10 -10.55 -5.23
N PHE A 49 -10.31 -10.32 -6.54
CA PHE A 49 -11.15 -9.22 -7.01
C PHE A 49 -12.57 -9.29 -6.44
N PHE A 50 -13.23 -10.46 -6.49
CA PHE A 50 -14.57 -10.60 -5.94
C PHE A 50 -14.63 -10.39 -4.43
N PHE A 51 -13.58 -10.74 -3.70
CA PHE A 51 -13.48 -10.38 -2.28
C PHE A 51 -13.48 -8.86 -2.10
N TYR A 52 -12.65 -8.11 -2.81
CA TYR A 52 -12.58 -6.66 -2.70
C TYR A 52 -13.85 -5.96 -3.19
N ARG A 53 -14.41 -6.41 -4.31
CA ARG A 53 -15.66 -5.86 -4.86
C ARG A 53 -16.83 -6.03 -3.88
N ASP A 54 -17.07 -7.25 -3.44
CA ASP A 54 -18.27 -7.58 -2.68
C ASP A 54 -18.16 -7.14 -1.21
N THR A 55 -16.94 -6.99 -0.69
CA THR A 55 -16.73 -6.53 0.69
C THR A 55 -16.66 -5.01 0.79
N PHE A 56 -15.96 -4.36 -0.14
CA PHE A 56 -15.62 -2.94 -0.05
C PHE A 56 -16.23 -2.08 -1.16
N GLY A 57 -16.87 -2.68 -2.17
CA GLY A 57 -17.41 -1.97 -3.33
C GLY A 57 -16.30 -1.44 -4.26
N ILE A 58 -15.16 -2.14 -4.30
CA ILE A 58 -14.06 -1.80 -5.21
C ILE A 58 -14.43 -2.27 -6.61
N GLU A 59 -14.26 -1.40 -7.60
CA GLU A 59 -14.66 -1.65 -8.97
C GLU A 59 -13.45 -1.95 -9.86
N LEU A 60 -13.70 -2.63 -10.97
CA LEU A 60 -12.69 -2.76 -12.03
C LEU A 60 -12.31 -1.37 -12.55
N ALA A 61 -11.03 -1.22 -12.84
CA ALA A 61 -10.47 -0.02 -13.42
C ALA A 61 -9.73 -0.33 -14.73
N ARG A 62 -9.13 0.69 -15.32
CA ARG A 62 -8.23 0.54 -16.46
C ARG A 62 -6.78 0.63 -15.99
N SER A 63 -5.91 0.02 -16.79
CA SER A 63 -4.48 0.25 -16.63
C SER A 63 -4.18 1.76 -16.68
N PRO A 64 -3.32 2.28 -15.81
CA PRO A 64 -2.89 3.68 -15.86
C PRO A 64 -2.15 4.01 -17.17
N PHE A 65 -1.68 2.99 -17.89
CA PHE A 65 -0.95 3.11 -19.15
C PHE A 65 -1.81 2.92 -20.40
N ALA A 66 -3.11 2.67 -20.26
CA ALA A 66 -4.03 2.63 -21.37
C ALA A 66 -4.31 4.06 -21.84
N GLY A 67 -3.70 4.50 -22.93
CA GLY A 67 -3.64 5.88 -23.43
C GLY A 67 -4.92 6.76 -23.32
N GLU A 68 -4.77 8.06 -23.49
CA GLU A 68 -5.81 9.08 -23.21
C GLU A 68 -7.08 9.00 -24.07
N SER A 69 -7.06 8.35 -25.23
CA SER A 69 -8.30 8.16 -26.06
C SER A 69 -9.43 7.46 -25.31
N SER A 70 -9.23 7.24 -24.03
CA SER A 70 -9.93 6.30 -23.19
C SER A 70 -10.64 6.89 -21.98
N ALA A 71 -10.73 8.21 -21.81
CA ALA A 71 -11.47 8.82 -20.69
C ALA A 71 -12.91 8.27 -20.54
N ASN A 72 -13.49 7.76 -21.64
CA ASN A 72 -14.80 7.11 -21.68
C ASN A 72 -14.73 5.60 -21.92
N ALA A 73 -13.56 4.99 -21.96
CA ALA A 73 -13.48 3.56 -22.21
C ALA A 73 -13.80 2.75 -20.96
N ARG A 74 -14.48 1.64 -21.17
CA ARG A 74 -14.91 0.71 -20.10
C ARG A 74 -13.71 0.16 -19.34
N PRO A 75 -13.87 -0.21 -18.05
CA PRO A 75 -12.87 -0.98 -17.30
C PRO A 75 -12.45 -2.23 -18.08
N GLU A 76 -11.20 -2.63 -17.89
CA GLU A 76 -10.72 -3.86 -18.49
C GLU A 76 -11.38 -5.08 -17.80
N PRO A 77 -11.99 -6.01 -18.55
CA PRO A 77 -12.52 -7.22 -17.95
C PRO A 77 -11.39 -8.10 -17.41
N ILE A 78 -11.70 -8.93 -16.42
CA ILE A 78 -10.75 -9.93 -15.92
C ILE A 78 -10.51 -10.94 -17.05
N ARG A 79 -9.27 -11.05 -17.49
CA ARG A 79 -8.89 -12.04 -18.52
C ARG A 79 -8.91 -13.44 -17.91
N PRO A 80 -9.49 -14.45 -18.59
CA PRO A 80 -9.40 -15.84 -18.14
C PRO A 80 -7.95 -16.32 -18.13
N VAL A 81 -7.62 -17.30 -17.29
CA VAL A 81 -6.26 -17.88 -17.17
C VAL A 81 -5.70 -18.34 -18.52
N SER A 82 -6.55 -18.87 -19.40
CA SER A 82 -6.16 -19.29 -20.75
C SER A 82 -5.64 -18.16 -21.63
N GLN A 83 -5.93 -16.90 -21.27
CA GLN A 83 -5.48 -15.70 -21.97
C GLN A 83 -4.40 -14.93 -21.18
N ALA A 84 -3.79 -15.56 -20.16
CA ALA A 84 -2.65 -14.98 -19.46
C ALA A 84 -1.52 -14.72 -20.46
N GLY A 85 -0.97 -13.50 -20.41
CA GLY A 85 0.08 -13.06 -21.33
C GLY A 85 1.43 -13.65 -21.01
N SER A 86 2.30 -13.70 -21.99
CA SER A 86 3.72 -14.05 -21.86
C SER A 86 4.54 -12.99 -22.60
N ASP A 87 5.51 -12.39 -21.96
CA ASP A 87 6.24 -11.24 -22.51
C ASP A 87 7.65 -11.20 -21.94
N ALA A 88 8.65 -11.29 -22.82
CA ALA A 88 10.06 -11.29 -22.42
C ALA A 88 10.49 -9.98 -21.71
N LEU A 89 9.87 -8.84 -22.03
CA LEU A 89 10.13 -7.59 -21.32
C LEU A 89 9.58 -7.62 -19.89
N VAL A 90 8.42 -8.25 -19.66
CA VAL A 90 7.90 -8.46 -18.31
C VAL A 90 8.79 -9.43 -17.55
N TRP A 91 9.29 -10.51 -18.18
CA TRP A 91 10.22 -11.41 -17.52
C TRP A 91 11.50 -10.71 -17.05
N ALA A 92 12.07 -9.82 -17.88
CA ALA A 92 13.24 -9.03 -17.50
C ALA A 92 12.92 -8.01 -16.40
N LEU A 93 11.75 -7.37 -16.48
CA LEU A 93 11.28 -6.42 -15.47
C LEU A 93 11.10 -7.08 -14.09
N THR A 94 10.45 -8.24 -14.08
CA THR A 94 10.01 -8.92 -12.84
C THR A 94 10.91 -10.06 -12.39
N ASN A 95 11.96 -10.36 -13.18
CA ASN A 95 12.86 -11.52 -12.96
C ASN A 95 12.09 -12.86 -12.88
N THR A 96 11.11 -13.07 -13.80
CA THR A 96 10.23 -14.25 -13.84
C THR A 96 10.30 -14.95 -15.18
N GLN A 97 11.49 -15.37 -15.59
CA GLN A 97 11.74 -16.00 -16.89
C GLN A 97 10.77 -17.14 -17.18
N GLY A 98 10.08 -17.06 -18.33
CA GLY A 98 9.15 -18.07 -18.79
C GLY A 98 7.75 -18.00 -18.19
N SER A 99 7.46 -17.05 -17.31
CA SER A 99 6.14 -16.91 -16.71
C SER A 99 5.08 -16.48 -17.72
N ARG A 100 3.83 -16.93 -17.46
CA ARG A 100 2.65 -16.20 -17.90
C ARG A 100 2.12 -15.38 -16.75
N PHE A 101 1.40 -14.30 -17.05
CA PHE A 101 0.83 -13.43 -16.05
C PHE A 101 -0.48 -12.82 -16.52
N ARG A 102 -1.32 -12.44 -15.56
CA ARG A 102 -2.47 -11.54 -15.78
C ARG A 102 -2.55 -10.52 -14.66
N THR A 103 -3.13 -9.37 -14.97
CA THR A 103 -3.34 -8.29 -14.01
C THR A 103 -4.81 -7.91 -13.96
N VAL A 104 -5.27 -7.52 -12.79
CA VAL A 104 -6.61 -6.97 -12.57
C VAL A 104 -6.45 -5.58 -11.95
N PHE A 105 -6.81 -4.56 -12.72
CA PHE A 105 -6.80 -3.19 -12.23
C PHE A 105 -8.11 -2.88 -11.53
N MET A 106 -8.01 -2.28 -10.36
CA MET A 106 -9.14 -1.95 -9.50
C MET A 106 -9.01 -0.52 -8.96
N ARG A 107 -10.13 0.05 -8.54
CA ARG A 107 -10.15 1.35 -7.87
C ARG A 107 -11.20 1.38 -6.79
N ALA A 108 -10.80 1.82 -5.59
CA ALA A 108 -11.73 2.21 -4.56
C ALA A 108 -12.22 3.64 -4.79
N ALA A 109 -13.48 3.92 -4.46
CA ALA A 109 -13.99 5.28 -4.46
C ALA A 109 -13.16 6.17 -3.51
N ASN A 110 -13.01 7.43 -3.84
CA ASN A 110 -12.26 8.41 -3.06
C ASN A 110 -10.75 8.10 -2.86
N THR A 111 -10.18 7.14 -3.60
CA THR A 111 -8.77 6.79 -3.50
C THR A 111 -7.99 7.46 -4.63
N PRO A 112 -6.85 8.14 -4.34
CA PRO A 112 -6.09 8.85 -5.36
C PRO A 112 -5.26 7.95 -6.27
N PHE A 113 -4.99 6.70 -5.88
CA PHE A 113 -4.21 5.71 -6.63
C PHE A 113 -5.03 4.46 -6.94
N GLY A 114 -4.58 3.66 -7.89
CA GLY A 114 -5.18 2.39 -8.26
C GLY A 114 -4.74 1.25 -7.33
N LEU A 115 -5.50 0.16 -7.39
CA LEU A 115 -5.11 -1.13 -6.83
C LEU A 115 -4.92 -2.11 -7.96
N GLU A 116 -3.92 -2.97 -7.86
CA GLU A 116 -3.64 -3.98 -8.87
C GLU A 116 -3.39 -5.35 -8.23
N LEU A 117 -4.02 -6.36 -8.79
CA LEU A 117 -3.74 -7.76 -8.47
C LEU A 117 -2.92 -8.35 -9.63
N SER A 118 -1.74 -8.87 -9.32
CA SER A 118 -0.87 -9.54 -10.30
C SER A 118 -0.83 -11.04 -10.01
N GLU A 119 -1.16 -11.87 -11.00
CA GLU A 119 -1.12 -13.32 -10.87
C GLU A 119 -0.15 -13.91 -11.88
N PHE A 120 0.81 -14.70 -11.39
CA PHE A 120 1.86 -15.33 -12.19
C PHE A 120 1.64 -16.83 -12.27
N PHE A 121 1.95 -17.41 -13.45
CA PHE A 121 1.84 -18.83 -13.76
C PHE A 121 3.18 -19.37 -14.25
N ASP A 122 3.33 -20.69 -14.20
CA ASP A 122 4.46 -21.43 -14.76
C ASP A 122 5.82 -21.12 -14.09
N VAL A 123 5.81 -20.48 -12.94
CA VAL A 123 6.98 -20.21 -12.10
C VAL A 123 6.71 -20.58 -10.65
N PRO A 124 7.73 -21.07 -9.90
CA PRO A 124 7.56 -21.35 -8.48
C PRO A 124 7.22 -20.09 -7.70
N ARG A 125 6.21 -20.14 -6.85
CA ARG A 125 5.79 -19.04 -5.97
C ARG A 125 5.62 -19.54 -4.55
N SER A 126 5.87 -18.66 -3.58
CA SER A 126 5.58 -18.88 -2.16
C SER A 126 4.17 -18.41 -1.84
N GLU A 127 3.49 -19.12 -0.92
CA GLU A 127 2.18 -18.74 -0.39
C GLU A 127 2.24 -18.49 1.12
N ARG A 128 3.37 -18.00 1.60
CA ARG A 128 3.58 -17.73 3.02
C ARG A 128 2.97 -16.40 3.42
N PRO A 129 1.88 -16.36 4.21
CA PRO A 129 1.31 -15.12 4.69
C PRO A 129 2.22 -14.44 5.71
N ALA A 130 2.43 -13.13 5.56
CA ALA A 130 3.20 -12.33 6.50
C ALA A 130 2.40 -12.02 7.77
N ASN A 131 3.08 -11.91 8.92
CA ASN A 131 2.48 -11.31 10.11
C ASN A 131 2.64 -9.78 10.07
N PRO A 132 1.78 -9.02 10.77
CA PRO A 132 1.88 -7.57 10.77
C PRO A 132 3.25 -7.02 11.20
N TRP A 133 3.97 -7.75 12.04
CA TRP A 133 5.28 -7.35 12.59
C TRP A 133 6.49 -7.88 11.80
N ASP A 134 6.28 -8.69 10.79
CA ASP A 134 7.38 -9.20 9.97
C ASP A 134 7.91 -8.04 9.09
N PRO A 135 9.22 -7.72 9.08
CA PRO A 135 9.76 -6.71 8.18
C PRO A 135 9.46 -7.07 6.71
N GLY A 136 9.04 -6.09 5.93
CA GLY A 136 8.56 -6.31 4.57
C GLY A 136 7.09 -6.75 4.47
N ALA A 137 6.40 -6.98 5.60
CA ALA A 137 4.95 -7.12 5.58
C ALA A 137 4.28 -5.79 5.26
N SER A 138 3.15 -5.87 4.57
CA SER A 138 2.36 -4.69 4.26
C SER A 138 0.88 -4.97 4.45
N LYS A 139 0.11 -3.91 4.56
CA LYS A 139 -1.36 -3.97 4.51
C LYS A 139 -1.95 -2.75 3.82
N LEU A 140 -3.12 -2.93 3.24
CA LEU A 140 -4.01 -1.84 2.90
C LEU A 140 -4.86 -1.47 4.12
N ILE A 141 -5.08 -0.17 4.31
CA ILE A 141 -5.99 0.35 5.32
C ILE A 141 -7.15 1.01 4.58
N PHE A 142 -8.35 0.43 4.68
CA PHE A 142 -9.56 1.01 4.16
C PHE A 142 -10.31 1.72 5.28
N THR A 143 -10.42 3.04 5.20
CA THR A 143 -11.33 3.81 6.03
C THR A 143 -12.70 3.80 5.37
N VAL A 144 -13.72 3.24 6.04
CA VAL A 144 -15.04 2.97 5.46
C VAL A 144 -16.15 3.78 6.13
N ARG A 145 -17.24 4.02 5.40
CA ARG A 145 -18.42 4.74 5.89
C ARG A 145 -19.12 4.01 7.03
N ASP A 146 -19.22 2.70 6.92
CA ASP A 146 -19.97 1.83 7.82
C ASP A 146 -19.16 0.55 8.06
N LEU A 147 -18.43 0.54 9.16
CA LEU A 147 -17.59 -0.60 9.55
C LEU A 147 -18.45 -1.82 9.89
N ASP A 148 -19.60 -1.64 10.52
CA ASP A 148 -20.43 -2.76 10.95
C ASP A 148 -21.02 -3.50 9.74
N ALA A 149 -21.42 -2.77 8.69
CA ALA A 149 -21.83 -3.38 7.43
C ALA A 149 -20.67 -4.14 6.74
N VAL A 150 -19.44 -3.63 6.81
CA VAL A 150 -18.27 -4.34 6.26
C VAL A 150 -17.97 -5.59 7.10
N VAL A 151 -17.97 -5.49 8.43
CA VAL A 151 -17.74 -6.63 9.33
C VAL A 151 -18.78 -7.73 9.11
N ALA A 152 -20.05 -7.39 8.90
CA ALA A 152 -21.09 -8.36 8.56
C ALA A 152 -20.76 -9.14 7.27
N ARG A 153 -20.30 -8.45 6.22
CA ARG A 153 -19.85 -9.10 4.97
C ARG A 153 -18.64 -10.00 5.17
N LEU A 154 -17.64 -9.54 5.93
CA LEU A 154 -16.45 -10.33 6.28
C LEU A 154 -16.81 -11.60 7.05
N THR A 155 -17.75 -11.49 8.01
CA THR A 155 -18.25 -12.63 8.80
C THR A 155 -18.98 -13.65 7.93
N THR A 156 -19.86 -13.19 7.02
CA THR A 156 -20.55 -14.06 6.07
C THR A 156 -19.57 -14.84 5.19
N ARG A 157 -18.44 -14.24 4.84
CA ARG A 157 -17.35 -14.84 4.06
C ARG A 157 -16.41 -15.71 4.88
N ARG A 158 -16.60 -15.79 6.20
CA ARG A 158 -15.68 -16.47 7.14
C ARG A 158 -14.24 -15.99 7.00
N THR A 159 -14.07 -14.69 6.78
CA THR A 159 -12.77 -14.07 6.59
C THR A 159 -11.92 -14.22 7.86
N ALA A 160 -10.65 -14.61 7.72
CA ALA A 160 -9.73 -14.78 8.84
C ALA A 160 -9.43 -13.43 9.52
N VAL A 161 -9.67 -13.34 10.82
CA VAL A 161 -9.43 -12.13 11.62
C VAL A 161 -8.10 -12.26 12.35
N VAL A 162 -7.28 -11.21 12.26
CA VAL A 162 -5.98 -11.08 12.94
C VAL A 162 -6.12 -10.37 14.28
N THR A 163 -7.06 -9.43 14.38
CA THR A 163 -7.33 -8.64 15.59
C THR A 163 -7.60 -9.54 16.78
N ILE A 164 -6.91 -9.29 17.91
CA ILE A 164 -7.13 -10.02 19.16
C ILE A 164 -8.56 -9.87 19.64
N GLY A 165 -9.22 -11.00 19.89
CA GLY A 165 -10.64 -11.05 20.29
C GLY A 165 -11.59 -11.20 19.12
N GLY A 166 -11.11 -11.22 17.87
CA GLY A 166 -11.91 -11.56 16.68
C GLY A 166 -12.91 -10.50 16.23
N GLY A 167 -12.90 -9.30 16.82
CA GLY A 167 -13.81 -8.21 16.51
C GLY A 167 -13.11 -6.86 16.35
N ALA A 168 -13.84 -5.84 15.93
CA ALA A 168 -13.33 -4.47 15.83
C ALA A 168 -13.07 -3.90 17.23
N LEU A 169 -11.97 -3.17 17.39
CA LEU A 169 -11.54 -2.50 18.62
C LEU A 169 -11.58 -0.99 18.46
N ASP A 170 -11.90 -0.27 19.53
CA ASP A 170 -11.79 1.19 19.57
C ASP A 170 -10.33 1.60 19.62
N THR A 171 -9.93 2.48 18.71
CA THR A 171 -8.59 3.06 18.61
C THR A 171 -8.69 4.59 18.54
N PRO A 172 -7.59 5.33 18.76
CA PRO A 172 -7.59 6.79 18.59
C PRO A 172 -7.99 7.25 17.17
N ASN A 173 -7.86 6.36 16.18
CA ASN A 173 -8.19 6.64 14.77
C ASN A 173 -9.55 6.06 14.35
N GLY A 174 -10.44 5.77 15.31
CA GLY A 174 -11.72 5.11 15.10
C GLY A 174 -11.68 3.60 15.34
N ARG A 175 -12.85 2.96 15.32
CA ARG A 175 -12.94 1.49 15.45
C ARG A 175 -12.22 0.84 14.27
N ALA A 176 -11.45 -0.22 14.54
CA ALA A 176 -10.67 -0.90 13.52
C ALA A 176 -10.64 -2.42 13.71
N ILE A 177 -10.53 -3.15 12.60
CA ILE A 177 -10.32 -4.59 12.55
C ILE A 177 -9.27 -4.91 11.48
N LEU A 178 -8.40 -5.87 11.74
CA LEU A 178 -7.44 -6.39 10.78
C LEU A 178 -7.84 -7.82 10.39
N VAL A 179 -7.93 -8.05 9.10
CA VAL A 179 -8.30 -9.34 8.51
C VAL A 179 -7.28 -9.77 7.46
N ARG A 180 -7.40 -11.00 6.98
CA ARG A 180 -6.68 -11.49 5.80
C ARG A 180 -7.63 -11.64 4.63
N ASP A 181 -7.21 -11.19 3.47
CA ASP A 181 -7.92 -11.48 2.22
C ASP A 181 -7.80 -12.98 1.85
N PRO A 182 -8.37 -13.44 0.71
CA PRO A 182 -8.29 -14.84 0.30
C PRO A 182 -6.88 -15.38 0.07
N ASP A 183 -5.90 -14.50 -0.15
CA ASP A 183 -4.49 -14.84 -0.35
C ASP A 183 -3.65 -14.73 0.94
N GLY A 184 -4.29 -14.37 2.05
CA GLY A 184 -3.62 -14.13 3.33
C GLY A 184 -2.99 -12.75 3.45
N TYR A 185 -3.19 -11.86 2.46
CA TYR A 185 -2.74 -10.47 2.51
C TYR A 185 -3.51 -9.69 3.59
N LEU A 186 -2.83 -8.76 4.25
CA LEU A 186 -3.39 -8.03 5.39
C LEU A 186 -4.24 -6.84 4.93
N VAL A 187 -5.46 -6.75 5.45
CA VAL A 187 -6.40 -5.65 5.19
C VAL A 187 -6.94 -5.13 6.51
N GLU A 188 -6.60 -3.89 6.85
CA GLU A 188 -7.19 -3.21 8.00
C GLU A 188 -8.40 -2.40 7.56
N VAL A 189 -9.50 -2.49 8.31
CA VAL A 189 -10.72 -1.73 8.05
C VAL A 189 -10.98 -0.82 9.24
N ARG A 190 -11.17 0.47 8.98
CA ARG A 190 -11.42 1.51 9.99
C ARG A 190 -12.75 2.21 9.76
N GLN A 191 -13.43 2.55 10.85
CA GLN A 191 -14.58 3.44 10.79
C GLN A 191 -14.13 4.87 10.48
N ALA A 192 -14.70 5.45 9.44
CA ALA A 192 -14.49 6.87 9.13
C ALA A 192 -15.14 7.78 10.18
N SER A 193 -14.54 8.94 10.42
CA SER A 193 -15.19 10.00 11.19
C SER A 193 -16.38 10.60 10.41
N SER A 194 -17.34 11.19 11.12
CA SER A 194 -18.48 11.87 10.48
C SER A 194 -18.03 12.99 9.54
N ALA A 195 -16.96 13.72 9.89
CA ALA A 195 -16.39 14.76 9.04
C ALA A 195 -15.80 14.19 7.74
N ALA A 196 -15.07 13.07 7.80
CA ALA A 196 -14.53 12.39 6.62
C ALA A 196 -15.65 11.88 5.70
N ILE A 197 -16.73 11.33 6.29
CA ILE A 197 -17.90 10.85 5.53
C ILE A 197 -18.56 12.01 4.78
N THR A 198 -18.76 13.16 5.45
CA THR A 198 -19.39 14.34 4.85
C THR A 198 -18.51 14.95 3.75
N GLY A 199 -17.19 14.94 3.92
CA GLY A 199 -16.22 15.48 2.93
C GLY A 199 -15.96 14.58 1.74
N ALA A 200 -16.37 13.31 1.78
CA ALA A 200 -16.10 12.37 0.71
C ALA A 200 -16.93 12.67 -0.56
N LYS A 201 -16.24 12.73 -1.70
CA LYS A 201 -16.83 13.10 -2.99
C LYS A 201 -17.70 12.02 -3.62
N ALA A 202 -17.35 10.75 -3.40
CA ALA A 202 -18.06 9.60 -3.96
C ALA A 202 -18.88 8.88 -2.89
N SER A 203 -19.97 8.23 -3.32
CA SER A 203 -20.87 7.48 -2.44
C SER A 203 -20.35 6.10 -2.03
N GLY A 204 -19.20 5.65 -2.54
CA GLY A 204 -18.62 4.33 -2.27
C GLY A 204 -18.42 4.04 -0.77
N ALA A 205 -18.32 2.76 -0.42
CA ALA A 205 -18.09 2.33 0.95
C ALA A 205 -16.76 2.82 1.50
N VAL A 206 -15.70 2.86 0.66
CA VAL A 206 -14.35 3.33 1.03
C VAL A 206 -14.29 4.85 0.92
N ILE A 207 -13.84 5.48 2.00
CA ILE A 207 -13.65 6.94 2.10
C ILE A 207 -12.19 7.32 1.82
N GLU A 208 -11.27 6.50 2.30
CA GLU A 208 -9.83 6.73 2.17
C GLU A 208 -9.11 5.38 2.13
N THR A 209 -7.99 5.34 1.42
CA THR A 209 -7.07 4.19 1.42
C THR A 209 -5.67 4.67 1.77
N SER A 210 -5.04 3.99 2.72
CA SER A 210 -3.66 4.22 3.12
C SER A 210 -2.87 2.92 2.99
N ILE A 211 -1.55 3.06 2.80
CA ILE A 211 -0.61 1.95 2.73
C ILE A 211 0.15 1.90 4.06
N TRP A 212 0.38 0.69 4.55
CA TRP A 212 1.14 0.47 5.76
C TRP A 212 2.21 -0.60 5.50
N ILE A 213 3.45 -0.36 5.98
CA ILE A 213 4.60 -1.22 5.76
C ILE A 213 5.30 -1.45 7.09
N SER A 214 5.56 -2.72 7.43
CA SER A 214 6.41 -3.09 8.56
C SER A 214 7.88 -2.99 8.17
N VAL A 215 8.65 -2.30 9.00
CA VAL A 215 10.07 -2.05 8.77
C VAL A 215 10.91 -2.60 9.92
N ALA A 216 12.07 -3.16 9.59
CA ALA A 216 13.01 -3.67 10.59
C ALA A 216 13.69 -2.55 11.37
N ARG A 217 13.93 -1.43 10.71
CA ARG A 217 14.58 -0.23 11.26
C ARG A 217 14.05 1.02 10.59
N ARG A 218 13.39 1.87 11.36
CA ARG A 218 12.83 3.13 10.88
C ARG A 218 13.85 4.01 10.14
N GLU A 219 15.07 4.13 10.65
CA GLU A 219 16.12 4.98 10.07
C GLU A 219 16.51 4.52 8.65
N ARG A 220 16.56 3.20 8.41
CA ARG A 220 16.85 2.65 7.08
C ARG A 220 15.70 2.92 6.12
N ALA A 221 14.47 2.74 6.58
CA ALA A 221 13.29 3.04 5.78
C ALA A 221 13.20 4.54 5.44
N LEU A 222 13.47 5.45 6.40
CA LEU A 222 13.52 6.88 6.14
C LEU A 222 14.63 7.26 5.15
N ALA A 223 15.80 6.60 5.18
CA ALA A 223 16.85 6.83 4.19
C ALA A 223 16.38 6.48 2.77
N PHE A 224 15.54 5.46 2.61
CA PHE A 224 14.96 5.09 1.32
C PHE A 224 13.77 5.99 0.95
N TYR A 225 12.72 6.04 1.77
CA TYR A 225 11.48 6.74 1.40
C TYR A 225 11.61 8.25 1.45
N GLU A 226 12.24 8.82 2.50
CA GLU A 226 12.39 10.26 2.65
C GLU A 226 13.57 10.81 1.83
N LYS A 227 14.79 10.26 2.02
CA LYS A 227 16.00 10.86 1.46
C LYS A 227 16.22 10.51 -0.01
N LEU A 228 15.93 9.26 -0.41
CA LEU A 228 16.10 8.83 -1.81
C LEU A 228 14.88 9.20 -2.65
N LEU A 229 13.67 8.88 -2.20
CA LEU A 229 12.43 9.02 -2.97
C LEU A 229 11.70 10.36 -2.74
N GLY A 230 12.04 11.11 -1.69
CA GLY A 230 11.45 12.42 -1.40
C GLY A 230 10.05 12.36 -0.78
N PHE A 231 9.66 11.23 -0.18
CA PHE A 231 8.42 11.16 0.60
C PHE A 231 8.50 12.14 1.80
N GLN A 232 7.39 12.77 2.14
CA GLN A 232 7.39 13.81 3.16
C GLN A 232 6.95 13.27 4.51
N LEU A 233 7.81 13.37 5.52
CA LEU A 233 7.47 13.04 6.90
C LEU A 233 6.34 13.97 7.41
N ARG A 234 5.29 13.36 7.97
CA ARG A 234 4.12 14.06 8.55
C ARG A 234 4.11 14.00 10.07
N GLY A 235 4.65 12.96 10.64
CA GLY A 235 4.75 12.78 12.07
C GLY A 235 5.15 11.38 12.46
N THR A 236 5.51 11.22 13.70
CA THR A 236 5.84 9.94 14.31
C THR A 236 5.12 9.83 15.65
N ARG A 237 4.55 8.68 15.95
CA ARG A 237 3.89 8.43 17.24
C ARG A 237 4.04 6.97 17.65
N THR A 238 3.88 6.72 18.93
CA THR A 238 3.73 5.37 19.46
C THR A 238 2.25 4.95 19.37
N ALA A 239 2.02 3.73 18.93
CA ALA A 239 0.69 3.14 18.89
C ALA A 239 0.19 2.84 20.32
N THR A 240 -1.12 2.85 20.49
CA THR A 240 -1.78 2.44 21.73
C THR A 240 -1.87 0.90 21.85
N ASP A 241 -2.16 0.39 23.04
CA ASP A 241 -2.39 -1.05 23.25
C ASP A 241 -3.54 -1.57 22.37
N ALA A 242 -4.58 -0.77 22.15
CA ALA A 242 -5.68 -1.14 21.25
C ALA A 242 -5.19 -1.32 19.81
N GLU A 243 -4.33 -0.43 19.31
CA GLU A 243 -3.73 -0.54 17.98
C GLU A 243 -2.77 -1.73 17.87
N LEU A 244 -2.01 -2.05 18.93
CA LEU A 244 -1.23 -3.30 19.00
C LEU A 244 -2.14 -4.51 18.87
N ARG A 245 -3.24 -4.55 19.62
CA ARG A 245 -4.23 -5.65 19.57
C ARG A 245 -4.94 -5.76 18.22
N VAL A 246 -5.20 -4.65 17.52
CA VAL A 246 -5.66 -4.68 16.13
C VAL A 246 -4.66 -5.42 15.26
N ASN A 247 -3.36 -5.21 15.46
CA ASN A 247 -2.29 -5.89 14.74
C ASN A 247 -1.95 -7.30 15.29
N GLY A 248 -2.79 -7.89 16.13
CA GLY A 248 -2.58 -9.24 16.65
C GLY A 248 -1.47 -9.33 17.72
N VAL A 249 -1.04 -8.22 18.29
CA VAL A 249 0.05 -8.12 19.27
C VAL A 249 -0.52 -7.83 20.65
N THR A 250 -0.12 -8.61 21.65
CA THR A 250 -0.55 -8.45 23.05
C THR A 250 0.46 -7.73 23.92
N GLN A 251 1.73 -7.74 23.53
CA GLN A 251 2.86 -7.14 24.28
C GLN A 251 3.91 -6.61 23.32
N GLY A 252 4.51 -5.48 23.63
CA GLY A 252 5.51 -4.81 22.81
C GLY A 252 5.18 -3.35 22.58
N SER A 253 5.87 -2.73 21.65
CA SER A 253 5.56 -1.38 21.20
C SER A 253 5.62 -1.28 19.68
N LEU A 254 4.90 -0.33 19.14
CA LEU A 254 4.83 -0.03 17.71
C LEU A 254 5.02 1.47 17.51
N THR A 255 6.07 1.86 16.83
CA THR A 255 6.26 3.23 16.36
C THR A 255 5.73 3.35 14.94
N GLN A 256 4.81 4.28 14.72
CA GLN A 256 4.23 4.58 13.41
C GLN A 256 4.77 5.91 12.91
N THR A 257 5.40 5.90 11.75
CA THR A 257 5.87 7.10 11.05
C THR A 257 5.00 7.33 9.83
N VAL A 258 4.26 8.44 9.85
CA VAL A 258 3.32 8.80 8.78
C VAL A 258 4.03 9.64 7.74
N MET A 259 3.91 9.26 6.49
CA MET A 259 4.50 9.94 5.34
C MET A 259 3.44 10.20 4.27
N SER A 260 3.64 11.22 3.44
CA SER A 260 2.87 11.42 2.22
C SER A 260 3.72 11.19 0.98
N VAL A 261 3.11 10.63 -0.04
CA VAL A 261 3.72 10.44 -1.37
C VAL A 261 3.74 11.78 -2.10
N PRO A 262 4.86 12.19 -2.73
CA PRO A 262 4.90 13.39 -3.55
C PRO A 262 3.89 13.33 -4.71
N GLY A 263 3.28 14.46 -5.03
CA GLY A 263 2.37 14.61 -6.18
C GLY A 263 0.94 14.11 -5.98
N ILE A 264 0.65 13.33 -4.93
CA ILE A 264 -0.71 12.85 -4.63
C ILE A 264 -1.04 12.89 -3.14
N GLU A 265 -2.34 12.83 -2.82
CA GLU A 265 -2.82 12.74 -1.43
C GLU A 265 -2.86 11.28 -0.96
N ALA A 266 -1.71 10.60 -1.01
CA ALA A 266 -1.59 9.25 -0.51
C ALA A 266 -0.76 9.20 0.77
N THR A 267 -1.23 8.41 1.75
CA THR A 267 -0.56 8.20 3.03
C THR A 267 0.13 6.84 3.06
N VAL A 268 1.39 6.85 3.48
CA VAL A 268 2.19 5.65 3.78
C VAL A 268 2.58 5.69 5.25
N VAL A 269 2.37 4.59 5.96
CA VAL A 269 2.76 4.43 7.36
C VAL A 269 3.91 3.42 7.43
N LEU A 270 5.07 3.85 7.90
CA LEU A 270 6.16 2.95 8.26
C LEU A 270 5.97 2.53 9.72
N ALA A 271 5.94 1.23 9.95
CA ALA A 271 5.63 0.62 11.24
C ALA A 271 6.82 -0.16 11.76
N ASP A 272 7.43 0.37 12.81
CA ASP A 272 8.57 -0.23 13.50
C ASP A 272 8.08 -0.89 14.79
N PHE A 273 8.04 -2.23 14.80
CA PHE A 273 7.71 -3.01 15.98
C PHE A 273 8.96 -3.29 16.80
N ALA A 274 8.98 -2.80 18.04
CA ALA A 274 9.87 -3.40 19.03
C ALA A 274 9.32 -4.80 19.33
N ARG A 275 10.09 -5.81 18.97
CA ARG A 275 9.72 -7.24 18.86
C ARG A 275 8.59 -7.67 19.78
N PRO A 276 7.42 -8.07 19.24
CA PRO A 276 6.39 -8.72 20.05
C PRO A 276 6.93 -10.00 20.68
N ALA A 277 6.46 -10.32 21.87
CA ALA A 277 6.89 -11.54 22.59
C ALA A 277 6.66 -12.84 21.79
N ASN A 278 5.69 -12.83 20.86
CA ASN A 278 5.36 -13.92 19.95
C ASN A 278 6.09 -13.88 18.60
N ALA A 279 6.93 -12.86 18.35
CA ALA A 279 7.72 -12.81 17.13
C ALA A 279 8.86 -13.84 17.19
N ASN A 280 9.01 -14.60 16.12
CA ASN A 280 10.17 -15.46 15.96
C ASN A 280 11.45 -14.59 15.86
N PRO A 281 12.38 -14.65 16.83
CA PRO A 281 13.60 -13.84 16.79
C PRO A 281 14.53 -14.17 15.60
N ALA A 282 14.32 -15.32 14.97
CA ALA A 282 15.04 -15.76 13.78
C ALA A 282 14.31 -15.45 12.48
N ALA A 283 13.16 -14.77 12.53
CA ALA A 283 12.46 -14.38 11.31
C ALA A 283 13.34 -13.41 10.52
N MET A 284 13.79 -13.85 9.35
CA MET A 284 14.45 -13.00 8.37
C MET A 284 13.41 -12.10 7.72
N PRO A 285 13.78 -10.88 7.29
CA PRO A 285 12.93 -10.07 6.42
C PRO A 285 12.41 -10.91 5.25
N PHE A 286 11.23 -10.58 4.75
CA PHE A 286 10.73 -11.21 3.54
C PHE A 286 11.64 -10.83 2.37
N GLU A 287 12.15 -11.83 1.66
CA GLU A 287 12.73 -11.64 0.34
C GLU A 287 11.66 -11.94 -0.70
N TRP A 288 10.79 -10.96 -0.89
CA TRP A 288 9.71 -11.08 -1.85
C TRP A 288 10.22 -11.24 -3.28
N ARG A 289 9.74 -12.26 -3.97
CA ARG A 289 9.76 -12.32 -5.42
C ARG A 289 8.42 -11.79 -5.92
N VAL A 290 8.40 -11.15 -7.06
CA VAL A 290 7.17 -10.53 -7.57
C VAL A 290 6.00 -11.51 -7.71
N GLN A 291 6.28 -12.78 -7.98
CA GLN A 291 5.28 -13.84 -8.14
C GLN A 291 4.80 -14.48 -6.83
N ASP A 292 5.44 -14.21 -5.69
CA ASP A 292 5.02 -14.76 -4.41
C ASP A 292 3.69 -14.19 -3.97
N VAL A 293 2.78 -15.04 -3.50
CA VAL A 293 1.43 -14.63 -3.08
C VAL A 293 1.52 -13.68 -1.90
N GLY A 294 0.90 -12.51 -2.03
CA GLY A 294 0.97 -11.43 -1.05
C GLY A 294 2.17 -10.48 -1.21
N ALA A 295 3.05 -10.70 -2.22
CA ALA A 295 4.20 -9.81 -2.47
C ALA A 295 3.74 -8.38 -2.77
N PRO A 296 4.12 -7.39 -1.92
CA PRO A 296 3.67 -6.01 -2.06
C PRO A 296 4.56 -5.22 -3.01
N GLN A 297 3.94 -4.32 -3.77
CA GLN A 297 4.66 -3.52 -4.74
C GLN A 297 4.11 -2.10 -4.79
N PHE A 298 5.00 -1.10 -4.80
CA PHE A 298 4.68 0.26 -5.23
C PHE A 298 4.88 0.38 -6.74
N GLN A 299 4.00 1.11 -7.43
CA GLN A 299 4.22 1.55 -8.80
C GLN A 299 4.26 3.07 -8.81
N LEU A 300 5.47 3.63 -8.68
CA LEU A 300 5.70 5.05 -8.52
C LEU A 300 5.95 5.74 -9.87
N GLU A 301 5.26 6.83 -10.12
CA GLU A 301 5.63 7.76 -11.18
C GLU A 301 6.89 8.52 -10.77
N VAL A 302 7.90 8.53 -11.64
CA VAL A 302 9.17 9.20 -11.38
C VAL A 302 9.58 10.10 -12.54
N ALA A 303 10.46 11.07 -12.26
CA ALA A 303 11.15 11.88 -13.25
C ALA A 303 12.65 11.78 -13.05
N GLY A 304 13.41 11.78 -14.16
CA GLY A 304 14.87 11.66 -14.12
C GLY A 304 15.33 10.26 -13.68
N LEU A 305 14.75 9.22 -14.30
CA LEU A 305 14.97 7.83 -13.95
C LEU A 305 16.46 7.48 -13.87
N ASP A 306 17.29 7.89 -14.84
CA ASP A 306 18.71 7.55 -14.86
C ASP A 306 19.45 8.07 -13.61
N ALA A 307 19.21 9.32 -13.23
CA ALA A 307 19.76 9.90 -12.00
C ALA A 307 19.25 9.22 -10.74
N LEU A 308 17.97 8.77 -10.74
CA LEU A 308 17.41 8.00 -9.63
C LEU A 308 18.07 6.63 -9.51
N LEU A 309 18.29 5.93 -10.63
CA LEU A 309 18.97 4.63 -10.65
C LEU A 309 20.40 4.72 -10.13
N GLU A 310 21.17 5.73 -10.58
CA GLU A 310 22.52 5.97 -10.07
C GLU A 310 22.53 6.21 -8.55
N ARG A 311 21.61 7.03 -8.04
CA ARG A 311 21.49 7.29 -6.59
C ARG A 311 21.11 6.03 -5.82
N THR A 312 20.18 5.24 -6.37
CA THR A 312 19.70 3.97 -5.79
C THR A 312 20.88 2.98 -5.69
N ALA A 313 21.63 2.80 -6.76
CA ALA A 313 22.81 1.92 -6.80
C ALA A 313 23.92 2.41 -5.85
N ARG A 314 24.22 3.73 -5.87
CA ARG A 314 25.24 4.33 -4.99
C ARG A 314 24.90 4.22 -3.51
N ALA A 315 23.60 4.22 -3.17
CA ALA A 315 23.11 3.99 -1.82
C ALA A 315 23.12 2.49 -1.42
N GLY A 316 23.50 1.58 -2.33
CA GLY A 316 23.61 0.14 -2.08
C GLY A 316 22.29 -0.62 -2.11
N TYR A 317 21.22 -0.02 -2.66
CA TYR A 317 19.95 -0.73 -2.85
C TYR A 317 20.00 -1.64 -4.09
N ARG A 318 19.26 -2.74 -4.01
CA ARG A 318 19.23 -3.75 -5.07
C ARG A 318 18.13 -3.47 -6.08
N PHE A 319 18.35 -3.95 -7.30
CA PHE A 319 17.31 -4.01 -8.33
C PHE A 319 16.82 -5.46 -8.50
N LEU A 320 15.53 -5.61 -8.71
CA LEU A 320 14.92 -6.89 -9.09
C LEU A 320 15.02 -7.11 -10.60
N SER A 321 14.80 -6.05 -11.38
CA SER A 321 14.86 -6.09 -12.85
C SER A 321 16.26 -6.47 -13.34
N VAL A 322 16.29 -7.22 -14.43
CA VAL A 322 17.54 -7.69 -15.05
C VAL A 322 17.87 -6.82 -16.26
N GLY A 323 19.09 -6.27 -16.28
CA GLY A 323 19.60 -5.42 -17.35
C GLY A 323 19.15 -3.97 -17.26
N GLU A 324 19.05 -3.32 -18.43
CA GLU A 324 18.65 -1.92 -18.56
C GLU A 324 17.16 -1.72 -18.26
N PRO A 325 16.73 -0.48 -17.95
CA PRO A 325 15.31 -0.16 -17.79
C PRO A 325 14.48 -0.62 -19.00
N ILE A 326 13.37 -1.30 -18.73
CA ILE A 326 12.51 -1.83 -19.77
C ILE A 326 11.78 -0.71 -20.49
N GLN A 327 12.01 -0.58 -21.80
CA GLN A 327 11.36 0.43 -22.63
C GLN A 327 10.01 -0.07 -23.14
N ARG A 328 8.97 0.72 -22.92
CA ARG A 328 7.61 0.54 -23.47
C ARG A 328 7.18 1.83 -24.20
N PRO A 329 6.16 1.77 -25.08
CA PRO A 329 5.66 2.98 -25.76
C PRO A 329 5.20 4.09 -24.82
N PHE A 330 4.78 3.75 -23.60
CA PHE A 330 4.24 4.67 -22.60
C PHE A 330 5.24 5.01 -21.47
N GLY A 331 6.46 4.43 -21.47
CA GLY A 331 7.47 4.77 -20.46
C GLY A 331 8.61 3.79 -20.32
N ARG A 332 9.47 4.09 -19.36
CA ARG A 332 10.58 3.23 -18.92
C ARG A 332 10.29 2.69 -17.52
N PHE A 333 10.64 1.42 -17.28
CA PHE A 333 10.26 0.67 -16.09
C PHE A 333 11.45 -0.06 -15.50
N VAL A 334 11.57 -0.06 -14.18
CA VAL A 334 12.53 -0.85 -13.43
C VAL A 334 12.03 -1.10 -12.01
N PHE A 335 12.27 -2.30 -11.47
CA PHE A 335 12.03 -2.60 -10.07
C PHE A 335 13.29 -2.46 -9.23
N ALA A 336 13.21 -1.66 -8.18
CA ALA A 336 14.12 -1.65 -7.05
C ALA A 336 13.51 -2.43 -5.86
N ILE A 337 14.34 -2.72 -4.87
CA ILE A 337 13.94 -3.39 -3.63
C ILE A 337 14.28 -2.46 -2.47
N ASP A 338 13.30 -2.16 -1.62
CA ASP A 338 13.50 -1.35 -0.43
C ASP A 338 14.34 -2.08 0.64
N PRO A 339 14.74 -1.43 1.75
CA PRO A 339 15.54 -2.07 2.80
C PRO A 339 14.93 -3.30 3.45
N ASP A 340 13.61 -3.48 3.37
CA ASP A 340 12.85 -4.54 4.04
C ASP A 340 12.22 -5.55 3.06
N GLY A 341 12.54 -5.42 1.75
CA GLY A 341 12.12 -6.37 0.72
C GLY A 341 10.86 -5.98 -0.03
N ILE A 342 10.29 -4.80 0.21
CA ILE A 342 9.18 -4.27 -0.59
C ILE A 342 9.67 -3.97 -2.01
N LEU A 343 8.90 -4.39 -2.99
CA LEU A 343 9.20 -4.15 -4.40
C LEU A 343 8.73 -2.74 -4.80
N VAL A 344 9.59 -1.98 -5.44
CA VAL A 344 9.29 -0.60 -5.83
C VAL A 344 9.57 -0.43 -7.33
N GLU A 345 8.49 -0.37 -8.11
CA GLU A 345 8.56 -0.11 -9.54
C GLU A 345 8.66 1.39 -9.79
N PHE A 346 9.75 1.81 -10.40
CA PHE A 346 9.93 3.16 -10.91
C PHE A 346 9.43 3.20 -12.36
N VAL A 347 8.50 4.09 -12.62
CA VAL A 347 7.91 4.31 -13.94
C VAL A 347 8.17 5.74 -14.36
N GLU A 348 9.00 5.93 -15.35
CA GLU A 348 9.16 7.22 -16.00
C GLU A 348 8.31 7.26 -17.26
N PRO A 349 7.22 8.05 -17.29
CA PRO A 349 6.35 8.12 -18.46
C PRO A 349 7.12 8.69 -19.66
N SER A 350 6.81 8.20 -20.86
CA SER A 350 7.30 8.81 -22.09
C SER A 350 6.83 10.26 -22.15
N THR A 351 7.75 11.19 -22.36
CA THR A 351 7.37 12.56 -22.71
C THR A 351 6.62 12.50 -24.04
N ARG A 352 5.31 12.78 -24.03
CA ARG A 352 4.57 12.91 -25.29
C ARG A 352 5.19 14.04 -26.07
N ALA A 353 5.56 13.76 -27.31
CA ALA A 353 5.72 14.84 -28.28
C ALA A 353 4.36 15.56 -28.34
N GLN A 354 4.31 16.80 -27.85
CA GLN A 354 3.16 17.69 -27.94
C GLN A 354 2.83 17.98 -29.41
#